data_38605d39bdbadd09be5795035d36bb3f
#
_entry.id   38605d39bdbadd09be5795035d36bb3f
#
_cell.length_a   1.000
_cell.length_b   1.000
_cell.length_c   1.000
_cell.angle_alpha   90.00
_cell.angle_beta   90.00
_cell.angle_gamma   90.00
#
_symmetry.space_group_name_H-M   'P 1'
#
loop_
_entity.id
_entity.type
_entity.pdbx_description
1 polymer ?
#
loop_
_entity_poly.entity_id
_entity_poly.type
_entity_poly.pdbx_seq_one_letter_code
_entity_poly.pdbx_strand_id
1 'polypeptide(L)'
;INGYKAQMEKAKEVESQNKGKVSELIADAENYLKAHFETEYLAPVKASCAAEREAAKAAYQKRLVELEKEHQASIAGISDQAEIKDEKYVYKNKQFDAKVTYQQELQRIKDREHEAFAYRYHMIDLLRIGKFTFTENLAQRWENYKYTFNTRTFLLNNGLYIAIALVFIALCAITPVVKGTQLLTMQNVLNIFQQASPRMFLALGVAGLILQTGTDLSIGRMVGMSMVASTIIMHAGPNTGTVFGVAFDFSTMPLVAQILLALVVCIVLCTAFSAIAGFFTAKFKMHWFISTMANMLVIFGLVTYATKGVSFGSINPKIPAMVTPRIGGFPTIILWAVAAIV
;
A
#
# COMPACT_ATOMS: atom_id res chain seq x y z
N ILE A 1 33.15 -23.02 48.50
CA ILE A 1 32.18 -23.21 47.41
C ILE A 1 30.76 -23.38 47.98
N ASN A 2 30.55 -24.18 49.07
CA ASN A 2 29.21 -24.40 49.63
C ASN A 2 28.59 -23.13 50.25
N GLY A 3 29.38 -22.22 50.84
CA GLY A 3 28.90 -20.97 51.41
C GLY A 3 28.37 -20.01 50.36
N TYR A 4 29.00 -19.93 49.17
CA TYR A 4 28.52 -19.10 48.04
C TYR A 4 27.23 -19.64 47.42
N LYS A 5 27.04 -20.96 47.36
CA LYS A 5 25.78 -21.54 46.90
C LYS A 5 24.60 -21.17 47.78
N ALA A 6 24.78 -21.24 49.11
CA ALA A 6 23.75 -20.87 50.07
C ALA A 6 23.41 -19.37 50.02
N GLN A 7 24.40 -18.50 49.82
CA GLN A 7 24.17 -17.06 49.62
C GLN A 7 23.44 -16.78 48.31
N MET A 8 23.75 -17.50 47.21
CA MET A 8 23.10 -17.35 45.94
C MET A 8 21.64 -17.86 45.96
N GLU A 9 21.34 -18.90 46.73
CA GLU A 9 19.94 -19.35 46.92
C GLU A 9 19.14 -18.31 47.72
N LYS A 10 19.69 -17.78 48.81
CA LYS A 10 19.05 -16.70 49.56
C LYS A 10 18.82 -15.46 48.69
N ALA A 11 19.79 -15.06 47.87
CA ALA A 11 19.64 -13.93 46.99
C ALA A 11 18.53 -14.15 45.96
N LYS A 12 18.41 -15.37 45.38
CA LYS A 12 17.33 -15.76 44.47
C LYS A 12 15.96 -15.76 45.16
N GLU A 13 15.89 -16.18 46.39
CA GLU A 13 14.66 -16.19 47.17
C GLU A 13 14.18 -14.76 47.46
N VAL A 14 15.08 -13.87 47.88
CA VAL A 14 14.80 -12.43 48.09
C VAL A 14 14.39 -11.77 46.77
N GLU A 15 15.06 -12.10 45.67
CA GLU A 15 14.70 -11.60 44.33
C GLU A 15 13.30 -12.05 43.93
N SER A 16 12.95 -13.35 44.17
CA SER A 16 11.62 -13.90 43.90
C SER A 16 10.54 -13.23 44.72
N GLN A 17 10.77 -13.00 46.03
CA GLN A 17 9.84 -12.30 46.90
C GLN A 17 9.65 -10.82 46.48
N ASN A 18 10.73 -10.15 46.10
CA ASN A 18 10.65 -8.77 45.60
C ASN A 18 9.91 -8.68 44.27
N LYS A 19 10.13 -9.63 43.35
CA LYS A 19 9.35 -9.70 42.12
C LYS A 19 7.85 -9.89 42.38
N GLY A 20 7.50 -10.73 43.36
CA GLY A 20 6.09 -10.92 43.79
C GLY A 20 5.47 -9.61 44.28
N LYS A 21 6.13 -8.93 45.21
CA LYS A 21 5.65 -7.63 45.73
C LYS A 21 5.57 -6.54 44.67
N VAL A 22 6.55 -6.45 43.78
CA VAL A 22 6.53 -5.49 42.68
C VAL A 22 5.37 -5.79 41.71
N SER A 23 5.14 -7.07 41.42
CA SER A 23 4.00 -7.46 40.56
C SER A 23 2.64 -7.13 41.17
N GLU A 24 2.51 -7.28 42.50
CA GLU A 24 1.30 -6.94 43.23
C GLU A 24 1.06 -5.42 43.24
N LEU A 25 2.10 -4.63 43.52
CA LEU A 25 2.02 -3.16 43.45
C LEU A 25 1.67 -2.64 42.05
N ILE A 26 2.22 -3.25 41.00
CA ILE A 26 1.87 -2.89 39.63
C ILE A 26 0.39 -3.21 39.35
N ALA A 27 -0.09 -4.38 39.81
CA ALA A 27 -1.49 -4.77 39.61
C ALA A 27 -2.44 -3.81 40.35
N ASP A 28 -2.11 -3.42 41.56
CA ASP A 28 -2.90 -2.45 42.34
C ASP A 28 -2.91 -1.07 41.68
N ALA A 29 -1.76 -0.58 41.23
CA ALA A 29 -1.67 0.68 40.50
C ALA A 29 -2.48 0.66 39.18
N GLU A 30 -2.46 -0.45 38.45
CA GLU A 30 -3.26 -0.61 37.25
C GLU A 30 -4.76 -0.65 37.51
N ASN A 31 -5.17 -1.32 38.59
CA ASN A 31 -6.58 -1.37 38.97
C ASN A 31 -7.07 0.01 39.41
N TYR A 32 -6.25 0.77 40.14
CA TYR A 32 -6.52 2.16 40.46
C TYR A 32 -6.67 3.02 39.22
N LEU A 33 -5.71 2.91 38.29
CA LEU A 33 -5.74 3.65 37.05
C LEU A 33 -7.01 3.32 36.22
N LYS A 34 -7.39 2.04 36.12
CA LYS A 34 -8.61 1.63 35.43
C LYS A 34 -9.88 2.20 36.03
N ALA A 35 -9.93 2.31 37.34
CA ALA A 35 -11.13 2.78 38.04
C ALA A 35 -11.28 4.33 38.02
N HIS A 36 -10.16 5.07 38.05
CA HIS A 36 -10.19 6.52 38.32
C HIS A 36 -9.79 7.37 37.12
N PHE A 37 -9.02 6.83 36.17
CA PHE A 37 -8.51 7.62 35.03
C PHE A 37 -9.62 8.29 34.20
N GLU A 38 -10.69 7.59 33.96
CA GLU A 38 -11.78 8.09 33.10
C GLU A 38 -12.56 9.20 33.80
N THR A 39 -12.83 9.05 35.08
CA THR A 39 -13.61 10.01 35.89
C THR A 39 -12.79 11.21 36.37
N GLU A 40 -11.60 10.99 36.87
CA GLU A 40 -10.79 12.04 37.48
C GLU A 40 -9.92 12.82 36.51
N TYR A 41 -9.43 12.16 35.42
CA TYR A 41 -8.53 12.79 34.48
C TYR A 41 -9.16 13.06 33.10
N LEU A 42 -9.76 12.06 32.49
CA LEU A 42 -10.23 12.18 31.11
C LEU A 42 -11.54 12.98 30.99
N ALA A 43 -12.49 12.82 31.90
CA ALA A 43 -13.76 13.52 31.87
C ALA A 43 -13.62 15.05 31.97
N PRO A 44 -12.83 15.62 32.88
CA PRO A 44 -12.63 17.07 32.93
C PRO A 44 -11.94 17.62 31.70
N VAL A 45 -10.96 16.88 31.12
CA VAL A 45 -10.33 17.30 29.87
C VAL A 45 -11.30 17.28 28.69
N LYS A 46 -12.14 16.24 28.58
CA LYS A 46 -13.19 16.19 27.56
C LYS A 46 -14.21 17.33 27.71
N ALA A 47 -14.60 17.65 28.93
CA ALA A 47 -15.52 18.76 29.20
C ALA A 47 -14.89 20.10 28.80
N SER A 48 -13.62 20.36 29.16
CA SER A 48 -12.88 21.54 28.73
C SER A 48 -12.77 21.63 27.21
N CYS A 49 -12.40 20.53 26.54
CA CYS A 49 -12.30 20.47 25.08
C CYS A 49 -13.67 20.71 24.39
N ALA A 50 -14.76 20.24 24.99
CA ALA A 50 -16.10 20.49 24.46
C ALA A 50 -16.49 21.97 24.56
N ALA A 51 -16.21 22.60 25.70
CA ALA A 51 -16.42 24.05 25.89
C ALA A 51 -15.60 24.89 24.90
N GLU A 52 -14.33 24.54 24.68
CA GLU A 52 -13.47 25.21 23.74
C GLU A 52 -13.92 25.03 22.28
N ARG A 53 -14.48 23.87 21.92
CA ARG A 53 -15.08 23.67 20.57
C ARG A 53 -16.25 24.60 20.32
N GLU A 54 -17.15 24.75 21.33
CA GLU A 54 -18.27 25.67 21.19
C GLU A 54 -17.79 27.14 21.13
N ALA A 55 -16.78 27.51 21.94
CA ALA A 55 -16.19 28.83 21.88
C ALA A 55 -15.53 29.14 20.51
N ALA A 56 -14.78 28.20 19.99
CA ALA A 56 -14.15 28.31 18.66
C ALA A 56 -15.20 28.43 17.53
N LYS A 57 -16.30 27.67 17.64
CA LYS A 57 -17.41 27.76 16.70
C LYS A 57 -18.10 29.13 16.75
N ALA A 58 -18.37 29.63 17.94
CA ALA A 58 -18.96 30.96 18.14
C ALA A 58 -18.04 32.07 17.62
N ALA A 59 -16.74 32.00 17.88
CA ALA A 59 -15.76 32.93 17.36
C ALA A 59 -15.69 32.93 15.82
N TYR A 60 -15.74 31.74 15.20
CA TYR A 60 -15.78 31.60 13.76
C TYR A 60 -17.05 32.22 13.14
N GLN A 61 -18.22 31.96 13.73
CA GLN A 61 -19.47 32.53 13.28
C GLN A 61 -19.46 34.06 13.40
N LYS A 62 -18.96 34.61 14.52
CA LYS A 62 -18.80 36.04 14.73
C LYS A 62 -17.90 36.66 13.65
N ARG A 63 -16.77 36.00 13.34
CA ARG A 63 -15.84 36.46 12.31
C ARG A 63 -16.47 36.45 10.91
N LEU A 64 -17.29 35.48 10.57
CA LEU A 64 -18.01 35.45 9.30
C LEU A 64 -19.00 36.64 9.17
N VAL A 65 -19.71 36.94 10.23
CA VAL A 65 -20.65 38.13 10.25
C VAL A 65 -19.89 39.42 10.12
N GLU A 66 -18.74 39.57 10.77
CA GLU A 66 -17.87 40.72 10.63
C GLU A 66 -17.36 40.89 9.18
N LEU A 67 -16.85 39.81 8.59
CA LEU A 67 -16.37 39.77 7.20
C LEU A 67 -17.47 40.11 6.20
N GLU A 68 -18.70 39.70 6.45
CA GLU A 68 -19.85 40.04 5.61
C GLU A 68 -20.19 41.53 5.67
N LYS A 69 -20.18 42.12 6.88
CA LYS A 69 -20.37 43.57 7.06
C LYS A 69 -19.25 44.38 6.40
N GLU A 70 -17.98 43.95 6.58
CA GLU A 70 -16.83 44.58 5.90
C GLU A 70 -17.04 44.54 4.38
N HIS A 71 -17.41 43.40 3.82
CA HIS A 71 -17.64 43.22 2.39
C HIS A 71 -18.78 44.12 1.84
N GLN A 72 -19.92 44.17 2.56
CA GLN A 72 -21.04 45.01 2.19
C GLN A 72 -20.68 46.51 2.21
N ALA A 73 -19.89 46.91 3.22
CA ALA A 73 -19.40 48.31 3.30
C ALA A 73 -18.42 48.64 2.16
N SER A 74 -17.52 47.71 1.81
CA SER A 74 -16.58 47.91 0.70
C SER A 74 -17.30 48.03 -0.65
N ILE A 75 -18.31 47.19 -0.93
CA ILE A 75 -19.04 47.23 -2.21
C ILE A 75 -19.90 48.49 -2.35
N ALA A 76 -20.48 49.02 -1.25
CA ALA A 76 -21.34 50.14 -1.27
C ALA A 76 -20.68 51.45 -1.84
N GLY A 77 -19.33 51.50 -1.85
CA GLY A 77 -18.55 52.60 -2.38
C GLY A 77 -18.02 52.41 -3.81
N ILE A 78 -18.23 51.24 -4.44
CA ILE A 78 -17.60 50.90 -5.71
C ILE A 78 -18.64 50.91 -6.83
N SER A 79 -18.36 51.62 -7.92
CA SER A 79 -19.22 51.68 -9.11
C SER A 79 -18.69 50.85 -10.28
N ASP A 80 -17.42 50.43 -10.26
CA ASP A 80 -16.82 49.65 -11.34
C ASP A 80 -17.03 48.13 -11.12
N GLN A 81 -17.48 47.43 -12.18
CA GLN A 81 -17.72 46.00 -12.14
C GLN A 81 -16.43 45.15 -11.98
N ALA A 82 -15.28 45.64 -12.45
CA ALA A 82 -14.01 44.99 -12.30
C ALA A 82 -13.55 45.02 -10.83
N GLU A 83 -13.63 46.17 -10.17
CA GLU A 83 -13.31 46.33 -8.76
C GLU A 83 -14.25 45.52 -7.84
N ILE A 84 -15.54 45.45 -8.18
CA ILE A 84 -16.50 44.57 -7.45
C ILE A 84 -16.10 43.11 -7.54
N LYS A 85 -15.59 42.66 -8.68
CA LYS A 85 -15.12 41.27 -8.85
C LYS A 85 -13.87 40.97 -8.02
N ASP A 86 -12.95 41.91 -7.96
CA ASP A 86 -11.73 41.80 -7.17
C ASP A 86 -12.05 41.82 -5.68
N GLU A 87 -12.96 42.66 -5.21
CA GLU A 87 -13.39 42.69 -3.81
C GLU A 87 -14.10 41.38 -3.41
N LYS A 88 -14.90 40.77 -4.29
CA LYS A 88 -15.49 39.47 -4.09
C LYS A 88 -14.43 38.36 -3.95
N TYR A 89 -13.32 38.45 -4.68
CA TYR A 89 -12.21 37.51 -4.57
C TYR A 89 -11.48 37.68 -3.23
N VAL A 90 -11.21 38.90 -2.83
CA VAL A 90 -10.62 39.24 -1.52
C VAL A 90 -11.50 38.71 -0.37
N TYR A 91 -12.81 38.96 -0.46
CA TYR A 91 -13.76 38.41 0.53
C TYR A 91 -13.74 36.90 0.66
N LYS A 92 -13.72 36.17 -0.49
CA LYS A 92 -13.60 34.72 -0.49
C LYS A 92 -12.31 34.24 0.16
N ASN A 93 -11.20 34.93 -0.09
CA ASN A 93 -9.91 34.61 0.53
C ASN A 93 -9.96 34.82 2.05
N LYS A 94 -10.52 35.95 2.52
CA LYS A 94 -10.71 36.20 3.95
C LYS A 94 -11.61 35.16 4.61
N GLN A 95 -12.68 34.70 3.95
CA GLN A 95 -13.52 33.62 4.43
C GLN A 95 -12.75 32.29 4.50
N PHE A 96 -11.94 32.01 3.49
CA PHE A 96 -11.11 30.81 3.47
C PHE A 96 -10.09 30.82 4.61
N ASP A 97 -9.41 31.93 4.86
CA ASP A 97 -8.46 32.09 5.95
C ASP A 97 -9.13 31.91 7.33
N ALA A 98 -10.30 32.52 7.52
CA ALA A 98 -11.09 32.33 8.74
C ALA A 98 -11.47 30.86 8.95
N LYS A 99 -11.84 30.15 7.87
CA LYS A 99 -12.13 28.72 7.90
C LYS A 99 -10.90 27.88 8.23
N VAL A 100 -9.74 28.21 7.67
CA VAL A 100 -8.48 27.52 7.96
C VAL A 100 -8.09 27.69 9.43
N THR A 101 -8.18 28.93 9.96
CA THR A 101 -7.91 29.21 11.37
C THR A 101 -8.83 28.42 12.29
N TYR A 102 -10.13 28.38 11.98
CA TYR A 102 -11.08 27.57 12.74
C TYR A 102 -10.75 26.06 12.70
N GLN A 103 -10.35 25.55 11.53
CA GLN A 103 -9.95 24.13 11.40
C GLN A 103 -8.67 23.82 12.19
N GLN A 104 -7.71 24.74 12.23
CA GLN A 104 -6.50 24.61 13.02
C GLN A 104 -6.81 24.57 14.53
N GLU A 105 -7.70 25.43 15.01
CA GLU A 105 -8.12 25.40 16.43
C GLU A 105 -8.87 24.11 16.76
N LEU A 106 -9.77 23.62 15.90
CA LEU A 106 -10.43 22.33 16.10
C LEU A 106 -9.43 21.18 16.15
N GLN A 107 -8.40 21.23 15.30
CA GLN A 107 -7.36 20.19 15.29
C GLN A 107 -6.55 20.24 16.60
N ARG A 108 -6.17 21.43 17.07
CA ARG A 108 -5.44 21.60 18.33
C ARG A 108 -6.23 21.07 19.54
N ILE A 109 -7.54 21.32 19.59
CA ILE A 109 -8.41 20.78 20.64
C ILE A 109 -8.49 19.25 20.56
N LYS A 110 -8.60 18.71 19.35
CA LYS A 110 -8.62 17.26 19.10
C LYS A 110 -7.30 16.59 19.49
N ASP A 111 -6.18 17.22 19.19
CA ASP A 111 -4.85 16.70 19.52
C ASP A 111 -4.67 16.66 21.06
N ARG A 112 -5.11 17.67 21.78
CA ARG A 112 -5.08 17.69 23.26
C ARG A 112 -5.97 16.61 23.86
N GLU A 113 -7.15 16.38 23.32
CA GLU A 113 -8.02 15.29 23.76
C GLU A 113 -7.36 13.92 23.53
N HIS A 114 -6.69 13.77 22.38
CA HIS A 114 -5.94 12.56 22.05
C HIS A 114 -4.73 12.37 22.97
N GLU A 115 -3.97 13.41 23.27
CA GLU A 115 -2.84 13.36 24.22
C GLU A 115 -3.31 12.95 25.62
N ALA A 116 -4.43 13.53 26.08
CA ALA A 116 -5.00 13.15 27.37
C ALA A 116 -5.42 11.67 27.42
N PHE A 117 -5.98 11.15 26.33
CA PHE A 117 -6.30 9.73 26.20
C PHE A 117 -5.03 8.86 26.13
N ALA A 118 -4.04 9.27 25.35
CA ALA A 118 -2.76 8.55 25.19
C ALA A 118 -1.98 8.49 26.51
N TYR A 119 -2.17 9.45 27.41
CA TYR A 119 -1.50 9.51 28.72
C TYR A 119 -1.77 8.26 29.56
N ARG A 120 -2.94 7.63 29.44
CA ARG A 120 -3.24 6.35 30.10
C ARG A 120 -2.25 5.26 29.68
N TYR A 121 -1.99 5.14 28.38
CA TYR A 121 -1.07 4.13 27.88
C TYR A 121 0.37 4.43 28.23
N HIS A 122 0.72 5.70 28.29
CA HIS A 122 2.03 6.13 28.80
C HIS A 122 2.23 5.75 30.27
N MET A 123 1.21 5.90 31.11
CA MET A 123 1.27 5.46 32.51
C MET A 123 1.41 3.95 32.63
N ILE A 124 0.67 3.18 31.86
CA ILE A 124 0.80 1.71 31.84
C ILE A 124 2.18 1.28 31.32
N ASP A 125 2.72 1.97 30.33
CA ASP A 125 4.07 1.73 29.80
C ASP A 125 5.14 1.94 30.87
N LEU A 126 5.05 3.01 31.64
CA LEU A 126 5.95 3.27 32.75
C LEU A 126 5.85 2.19 33.84
N LEU A 127 4.65 1.72 34.18
CA LEU A 127 4.44 0.67 35.19
C LEU A 127 4.97 -0.69 34.73
N ARG A 128 4.82 -1.05 33.45
CA ARG A 128 5.16 -2.38 32.92
C ARG A 128 6.45 -2.43 32.10
N ILE A 129 7.15 -1.32 31.93
CA ILE A 129 8.38 -1.23 31.10
C ILE A 129 8.11 -1.76 29.67
N GLY A 130 7.07 -1.23 29.02
CA GLY A 130 6.75 -1.55 27.60
C GLY A 130 6.09 -2.92 27.35
N LYS A 131 5.73 -3.67 28.38
CA LYS A 131 5.10 -5.00 28.20
C LYS A 131 3.58 -4.91 28.07
N PHE A 132 3.10 -4.56 26.87
CA PHE A 132 1.67 -4.62 26.55
C PHE A 132 1.24 -6.01 26.10
N THR A 133 0.04 -6.41 26.49
CA THR A 133 -0.61 -7.60 25.90
C THR A 133 -1.05 -7.31 24.46
N PHE A 134 -1.23 -8.35 23.66
CA PHE A 134 -1.69 -8.20 22.26
C PHE A 134 -3.03 -7.45 22.16
N THR A 135 -3.96 -7.74 23.07
CA THR A 135 -5.28 -7.08 23.12
C THR A 135 -5.18 -5.60 23.48
N GLU A 136 -4.30 -5.22 24.39
CA GLU A 136 -4.05 -3.82 24.75
C GLU A 136 -3.40 -3.05 23.61
N ASN A 137 -2.42 -3.65 22.92
CA ASN A 137 -1.82 -3.06 21.72
C ASN A 137 -2.87 -2.82 20.61
N LEU A 138 -3.77 -3.78 20.42
CA LEU A 138 -4.83 -3.64 19.42
C LEU A 138 -5.82 -2.54 19.81
N ALA A 139 -6.22 -2.48 21.09
CA ALA A 139 -7.10 -1.44 21.61
C ALA A 139 -6.47 -0.04 21.49
N GLN A 140 -5.20 0.10 21.85
CA GLN A 140 -4.45 1.34 21.70
C GLN A 140 -4.39 1.81 20.23
N ARG A 141 -4.06 0.89 19.31
CA ARG A 141 -4.02 1.20 17.87
C ARG A 141 -5.39 1.63 17.35
N TRP A 142 -6.45 0.97 17.81
CA TRP A 142 -7.82 1.30 17.41
C TRP A 142 -8.25 2.69 17.90
N GLU A 143 -7.96 3.03 19.15
CA GLU A 143 -8.27 4.35 19.71
C GLU A 143 -7.43 5.45 19.05
N ASN A 144 -6.14 5.24 18.85
CA ASN A 144 -5.30 6.16 18.10
C ASN A 144 -5.84 6.38 16.68
N TYR A 145 -6.28 5.31 16.00
CA TYR A 145 -6.89 5.42 14.68
C TYR A 145 -8.16 6.28 14.70
N LYS A 146 -9.04 6.11 15.68
CA LYS A 146 -10.27 6.93 15.80
C LYS A 146 -9.95 8.43 15.94
N TYR A 147 -8.96 8.78 16.76
CA TYR A 147 -8.58 10.17 16.96
C TYR A 147 -7.87 10.80 15.76
N THR A 148 -7.04 10.03 15.09
CA THR A 148 -6.28 10.51 13.92
C THR A 148 -7.06 10.41 12.60
N PHE A 149 -8.22 9.72 12.60
CA PHE A 149 -9.01 9.49 11.41
C PHE A 149 -9.54 10.79 10.81
N ASN A 150 -9.11 11.07 9.59
CA ASN A 150 -9.63 12.17 8.78
C ASN A 150 -10.20 11.61 7.47
N THR A 151 -11.50 11.76 7.29
CA THR A 151 -12.22 11.22 6.12
C THR A 151 -11.63 11.70 4.79
N ARG A 152 -11.21 12.97 4.70
CA ARG A 152 -10.62 13.52 3.48
C ARG A 152 -9.28 12.84 3.16
N THR A 153 -8.40 12.73 4.15
CA THR A 153 -7.09 12.08 3.99
C THR A 153 -7.24 10.60 3.70
N PHE A 154 -8.17 9.93 4.39
CA PHE A 154 -8.50 8.53 4.12
C PHE A 154 -8.98 8.33 2.68
N LEU A 155 -9.89 9.18 2.20
CA LEU A 155 -10.42 9.09 0.85
C LEU A 155 -9.35 9.38 -0.21
N LEU A 156 -8.48 10.36 0.03
CA LEU A 156 -7.37 10.65 -0.89
C LEU A 156 -6.36 9.51 -0.95
N ASN A 157 -6.00 8.92 0.19
CA ASN A 157 -5.02 7.84 0.23
C ASN A 157 -5.58 6.51 -0.27
N ASN A 158 -6.87 6.24 -0.05
CA ASN A 158 -7.50 4.96 -0.39
C ASN A 158 -8.51 5.08 -1.54
N GLY A 159 -8.69 6.25 -2.14
CA GLY A 159 -9.72 6.50 -3.16
C GLY A 159 -9.65 5.55 -4.34
N LEU A 160 -8.45 5.22 -4.80
CA LEU A 160 -8.24 4.26 -5.88
C LEU A 160 -8.75 2.85 -5.50
N TYR A 161 -8.42 2.37 -4.30
CA TYR A 161 -8.86 1.05 -3.83
C TYR A 161 -10.37 1.01 -3.62
N ILE A 162 -10.96 2.10 -3.10
CA ILE A 162 -12.41 2.25 -2.95
C ILE A 162 -13.10 2.23 -4.32
N ALA A 163 -12.57 2.94 -5.31
CA ALA A 163 -13.10 2.95 -6.67
C ALA A 163 -13.04 1.55 -7.30
N ILE A 164 -11.93 0.84 -7.17
CA ILE A 164 -11.78 -0.55 -7.65
C ILE A 164 -12.80 -1.47 -6.97
N ALA A 165 -12.97 -1.36 -5.66
CA ALA A 165 -13.94 -2.16 -4.91
C ALA A 165 -15.38 -1.87 -5.35
N LEU A 166 -15.76 -0.60 -5.55
CA LEU A 166 -17.07 -0.20 -6.04
C LEU A 166 -17.35 -0.74 -7.44
N VAL A 167 -16.37 -0.64 -8.36
CA VAL A 167 -16.51 -1.20 -9.72
C VAL A 167 -16.65 -2.72 -9.65
N PHE A 168 -15.89 -3.40 -8.80
CA PHE A 168 -16.01 -4.84 -8.63
C PHE A 168 -17.39 -5.25 -8.08
N ILE A 169 -17.91 -4.55 -7.08
CA ILE A 169 -19.26 -4.78 -6.52
C ILE A 169 -20.33 -4.54 -7.60
N ALA A 170 -20.20 -3.46 -8.38
CA ALA A 170 -21.13 -3.18 -9.47
C ALA A 170 -21.12 -4.29 -10.53
N LEU A 171 -19.94 -4.79 -10.91
CA LEU A 171 -19.80 -5.92 -11.84
C LEU A 171 -20.44 -7.21 -11.28
N CYS A 172 -20.27 -7.48 -9.97
CA CYS A 172 -20.90 -8.61 -9.30
C CYS A 172 -22.44 -8.52 -9.31
N ALA A 173 -22.99 -7.32 -9.22
CA ALA A 173 -24.43 -7.09 -9.27
C ALA A 173 -25.00 -7.16 -10.72
N ILE A 174 -24.28 -6.61 -11.69
CA ILE A 174 -24.74 -6.50 -13.09
C ILE A 174 -24.61 -7.84 -13.83
N THR A 175 -23.54 -8.61 -13.59
CA THR A 175 -23.23 -9.83 -14.34
C THR A 175 -24.34 -10.89 -14.29
N PRO A 176 -24.97 -11.18 -13.12
CA PRO A 176 -26.10 -12.12 -13.07
C PRO A 176 -27.30 -11.67 -13.89
N VAL A 177 -27.58 -10.36 -13.91
CA VAL A 177 -28.72 -9.78 -14.61
C VAL A 177 -28.51 -9.84 -16.14
N VAL A 178 -27.30 -9.56 -16.61
CA VAL A 178 -27.01 -9.47 -18.06
C VAL A 178 -26.66 -10.82 -18.67
N LYS A 179 -25.93 -11.67 -17.95
CA LYS A 179 -25.41 -12.95 -18.47
C LYS A 179 -25.98 -14.19 -17.79
N GLY A 180 -26.82 -14.06 -16.76
CA GLY A 180 -27.38 -15.19 -16.04
C GLY A 180 -26.35 -16.02 -15.25
N THR A 181 -25.10 -15.55 -15.14
CA THR A 181 -24.00 -16.27 -14.47
C THR A 181 -23.48 -15.45 -13.30
N GLN A 182 -23.14 -16.11 -12.18
CA GLN A 182 -22.57 -15.44 -11.02
C GLN A 182 -21.06 -15.20 -11.23
N LEU A 183 -20.62 -13.97 -10.99
CA LEU A 183 -19.20 -13.62 -11.07
C LEU A 183 -18.40 -14.21 -9.88
N LEU A 184 -18.99 -14.20 -8.68
CA LEU A 184 -18.37 -14.73 -7.46
C LEU A 184 -18.62 -16.25 -7.30
N THR A 185 -18.11 -17.04 -8.23
CA THR A 185 -17.99 -18.48 -8.08
C THR A 185 -16.59 -18.85 -7.62
N MET A 186 -16.43 -19.96 -6.87
CA MET A 186 -15.12 -20.43 -6.43
C MET A 186 -14.16 -20.60 -7.62
N GLN A 187 -14.68 -21.09 -8.74
CA GLN A 187 -13.89 -21.27 -9.96
C GLN A 187 -13.38 -19.94 -10.52
N ASN A 188 -14.21 -18.90 -10.56
CA ASN A 188 -13.78 -17.58 -11.03
C ASN A 188 -12.80 -16.92 -10.07
N VAL A 189 -13.00 -17.06 -8.77
CA VAL A 189 -12.05 -16.57 -7.75
C VAL A 189 -10.68 -17.23 -7.95
N LEU A 190 -10.63 -18.55 -8.11
CA LEU A 190 -9.39 -19.27 -8.40
C LEU A 190 -8.76 -18.82 -9.74
N ASN A 191 -9.57 -18.59 -10.77
CA ASN A 191 -9.08 -18.09 -12.05
C ASN A 191 -8.47 -16.67 -11.91
N ILE A 192 -9.09 -15.79 -11.11
CA ILE A 192 -8.53 -14.44 -10.83
C ILE A 192 -7.17 -14.57 -10.15
N PHE A 193 -7.05 -15.40 -9.10
CA PHE A 193 -5.77 -15.64 -8.43
C PHE A 193 -4.74 -16.29 -9.35
N GLN A 194 -5.15 -17.24 -10.19
CA GLN A 194 -4.28 -17.87 -11.17
C GLN A 194 -3.72 -16.85 -12.18
N GLN A 195 -4.52 -15.91 -12.64
CA GLN A 195 -4.09 -14.86 -13.56
C GLN A 195 -3.28 -13.75 -12.87
N ALA A 196 -3.55 -13.47 -11.59
CA ALA A 196 -2.82 -12.49 -10.81
C ALA A 196 -1.41 -12.99 -10.41
N SER A 197 -1.27 -14.30 -10.17
CA SER A 197 -0.03 -14.91 -9.65
C SER A 197 1.24 -14.55 -10.44
N PRO A 198 1.31 -14.69 -11.78
CA PRO A 198 2.51 -14.29 -12.53
C PRO A 198 2.80 -12.79 -12.44
N ARG A 199 1.74 -11.96 -12.32
CA ARG A 199 1.88 -10.50 -12.22
C ARG A 199 2.45 -10.06 -10.88
N MET A 200 2.28 -10.88 -9.82
CA MET A 200 2.86 -10.59 -8.50
C MET A 200 4.39 -10.63 -8.53
N PHE A 201 4.99 -11.55 -9.28
CA PHE A 201 6.45 -11.57 -9.46
C PHE A 201 6.95 -10.30 -10.17
N LEU A 202 6.22 -9.84 -11.18
CA LEU A 202 6.53 -8.57 -11.85
C LEU A 202 6.37 -7.39 -10.89
N ALA A 203 5.32 -7.37 -10.10
CA ALA A 203 5.07 -6.31 -9.10
C ALA A 203 6.19 -6.23 -8.06
N LEU A 204 6.71 -7.38 -7.59
CA LEU A 204 7.85 -7.42 -6.66
C LEU A 204 9.12 -6.83 -7.29
N GLY A 205 9.41 -7.17 -8.55
CA GLY A 205 10.54 -6.57 -9.28
C GLY A 205 10.41 -5.05 -9.42
N VAL A 206 9.19 -4.57 -9.72
CA VAL A 206 8.90 -3.12 -9.88
C VAL A 206 8.94 -2.41 -8.53
N ALA A 207 8.50 -3.06 -7.45
CA ALA A 207 8.47 -2.45 -6.10
C ALA A 207 9.87 -1.96 -5.69
N GLY A 208 10.93 -2.74 -5.99
CA GLY A 208 12.31 -2.32 -5.74
C GLY A 208 12.72 -1.05 -6.51
N LEU A 209 12.24 -0.88 -7.74
CA LEU A 209 12.48 0.33 -8.54
C LEU A 209 11.70 1.53 -8.00
N ILE A 210 10.44 1.34 -7.62
CA ILE A 210 9.59 2.41 -7.05
C ILE A 210 10.19 2.93 -5.73
N LEU A 211 10.73 2.05 -4.89
CA LEU A 211 11.42 2.45 -3.65
C LEU A 211 12.63 3.35 -3.91
N GLN A 212 13.26 3.21 -5.08
CA GLN A 212 14.37 4.06 -5.52
C GLN A 212 13.88 5.28 -6.33
N THR A 213 12.59 5.61 -6.29
CA THR A 213 11.95 6.68 -7.08
C THR A 213 12.09 6.50 -8.61
N GLY A 214 12.42 5.28 -9.06
CA GLY A 214 12.53 4.93 -10.47
C GLY A 214 11.22 4.39 -11.04
N THR A 215 11.05 4.53 -12.34
CA THR A 215 9.95 3.93 -13.10
C THR A 215 10.52 3.15 -14.28
N ASP A 216 10.01 1.94 -14.54
CA ASP A 216 10.38 1.16 -15.70
C ASP A 216 9.17 0.91 -16.61
N LEU A 217 9.16 1.58 -17.75
CA LEU A 217 8.11 1.42 -18.78
C LEU A 217 8.38 0.23 -19.71
N SER A 218 9.58 -0.34 -19.70
CA SER A 218 9.97 -1.41 -20.61
C SER A 218 9.47 -2.80 -20.20
N ILE A 219 9.00 -2.98 -18.96
CA ILE A 219 8.59 -4.26 -18.36
C ILE A 219 7.61 -5.03 -19.27
N GLY A 220 6.57 -4.36 -19.77
CA GLY A 220 5.58 -5.00 -20.63
C GLY A 220 6.19 -5.57 -21.91
N ARG A 221 7.18 -4.89 -22.49
CA ARG A 221 7.89 -5.36 -23.68
C ARG A 221 8.92 -6.43 -23.37
N MET A 222 9.56 -6.37 -22.19
CA MET A 222 10.43 -7.45 -21.70
C MET A 222 9.65 -8.75 -21.50
N VAL A 223 8.46 -8.67 -20.91
CA VAL A 223 7.55 -9.84 -20.81
C VAL A 223 7.21 -10.38 -22.19
N GLY A 224 6.83 -9.52 -23.14
CA GLY A 224 6.56 -9.91 -24.52
C GLY A 224 7.76 -10.60 -25.19
N MET A 225 8.96 -10.04 -25.05
CA MET A 225 10.19 -10.63 -25.57
C MET A 225 10.47 -12.01 -24.94
N SER A 226 10.31 -12.12 -23.62
CA SER A 226 10.48 -13.40 -22.90
C SER A 226 9.45 -14.43 -23.32
N MET A 227 8.19 -14.03 -23.57
CA MET A 227 7.16 -14.92 -24.10
C MET A 227 7.52 -15.44 -25.48
N VAL A 228 8.01 -14.60 -26.38
CA VAL A 228 8.46 -15.03 -27.71
C VAL A 228 9.64 -15.98 -27.60
N ALA A 229 10.68 -15.63 -26.86
CA ALA A 229 11.86 -16.46 -26.66
C ALA A 229 11.53 -17.83 -26.06
N SER A 230 10.70 -17.85 -25.01
CA SER A 230 10.27 -19.10 -24.36
C SER A 230 9.40 -19.96 -25.27
N THR A 231 8.51 -19.35 -26.08
CA THR A 231 7.67 -20.10 -27.01
C THR A 231 8.51 -20.76 -28.10
N ILE A 232 9.53 -20.08 -28.61
CA ILE A 232 10.43 -20.64 -29.62
C ILE A 232 11.13 -21.91 -29.09
N ILE A 233 11.62 -21.87 -27.84
CA ILE A 233 12.37 -22.97 -27.22
C ILE A 233 11.44 -24.10 -26.76
N MET A 234 10.26 -23.77 -26.25
CA MET A 234 9.32 -24.73 -25.67
C MET A 234 8.21 -25.17 -26.64
N HIS A 235 8.36 -24.96 -27.94
CA HIS A 235 7.36 -25.33 -28.93
C HIS A 235 7.17 -26.84 -29.01
N ALA A 236 5.95 -27.28 -29.35
CA ALA A 236 5.60 -28.71 -29.40
C ALA A 236 6.20 -29.48 -30.58
N GLY A 237 6.75 -28.79 -31.54
CA GLY A 237 7.35 -29.33 -32.78
C GLY A 237 8.20 -28.27 -33.48
N PRO A 238 8.49 -28.41 -34.76
CA PRO A 238 9.20 -27.36 -35.51
C PRO A 238 8.45 -26.03 -35.42
N ASN A 239 9.16 -24.94 -35.15
CA ASN A 239 8.56 -23.62 -35.09
C ASN A 239 7.96 -23.22 -36.47
N THR A 240 6.78 -22.64 -36.46
CA THR A 240 6.11 -22.16 -37.66
C THR A 240 6.67 -20.83 -38.17
N GLY A 241 7.35 -20.09 -37.28
CA GLY A 241 8.00 -18.81 -37.57
C GLY A 241 9.51 -18.91 -37.61
N THR A 242 10.15 -17.86 -38.15
CA THR A 242 11.61 -17.73 -38.18
C THR A 242 12.07 -16.53 -37.33
N VAL A 243 13.23 -16.62 -36.75
CA VAL A 243 13.90 -15.50 -36.05
C VAL A 243 15.11 -15.10 -36.86
N PHE A 244 15.15 -13.85 -37.34
CA PHE A 244 16.17 -13.35 -38.29
C PHE A 244 16.27 -14.24 -39.56
N GLY A 245 15.19 -14.88 -39.98
CA GLY A 245 15.19 -15.77 -41.12
C GLY A 245 15.62 -17.21 -40.88
N VAL A 246 16.01 -17.55 -39.62
CA VAL A 246 16.42 -18.89 -39.22
C VAL A 246 15.25 -19.58 -38.48
N ALA A 247 14.90 -20.78 -38.93
CA ALA A 247 13.94 -21.62 -38.21
C ALA A 247 14.67 -22.43 -37.13
N PHE A 248 14.25 -22.25 -35.88
CA PHE A 248 14.80 -23.01 -34.75
C PHE A 248 13.91 -24.20 -34.48
N ASP A 249 14.51 -25.35 -34.18
CA ASP A 249 13.80 -26.56 -33.72
C ASP A 249 14.49 -27.14 -32.52
N PHE A 250 13.81 -27.09 -31.38
CA PHE A 250 14.25 -27.66 -30.11
C PHE A 250 13.46 -28.90 -29.71
N SER A 251 12.61 -29.43 -30.60
CA SER A 251 11.69 -30.53 -30.29
C SER A 251 12.39 -31.83 -29.92
N THR A 252 13.66 -32.00 -30.33
CA THR A 252 14.51 -33.15 -30.00
C THR A 252 15.07 -33.13 -28.59
N MET A 253 15.03 -31.98 -27.89
CA MET A 253 15.54 -31.83 -26.53
C MET A 253 14.54 -32.35 -25.47
N PRO A 254 15.04 -32.94 -24.36
CA PRO A 254 14.19 -33.28 -23.23
C PRO A 254 13.43 -32.06 -22.69
N LEU A 255 12.17 -32.23 -22.29
CA LEU A 255 11.31 -31.13 -21.79
C LEU A 255 11.96 -30.32 -20.66
N VAL A 256 12.64 -30.96 -19.73
CA VAL A 256 13.35 -30.29 -18.64
C VAL A 256 14.47 -29.38 -19.18
N ALA A 257 15.21 -29.86 -20.17
CA ALA A 257 16.28 -29.06 -20.79
C ALA A 257 15.71 -27.85 -21.57
N GLN A 258 14.56 -28.00 -22.24
CA GLN A 258 13.86 -26.88 -22.89
C GLN A 258 13.44 -25.82 -21.85
N ILE A 259 12.88 -26.23 -20.70
CA ILE A 259 12.46 -25.32 -19.63
C ILE A 259 13.68 -24.55 -19.07
N LEU A 260 14.75 -25.26 -18.75
CA LEU A 260 15.97 -24.65 -18.21
C LEU A 260 16.62 -23.70 -19.22
N LEU A 261 16.69 -24.09 -20.50
CA LEU A 261 17.23 -23.25 -21.55
C LEU A 261 16.38 -21.98 -21.75
N ALA A 262 15.05 -22.12 -21.78
CA ALA A 262 14.15 -20.99 -21.90
C ALA A 262 14.32 -20.01 -20.71
N LEU A 263 14.43 -20.55 -19.48
CA LEU A 263 14.64 -19.74 -18.27
C LEU A 263 15.97 -18.95 -18.38
N VAL A 264 17.07 -19.61 -18.74
CA VAL A 264 18.38 -18.96 -18.88
C VAL A 264 18.36 -17.89 -19.95
N VAL A 265 17.80 -18.18 -21.13
CA VAL A 265 17.71 -17.22 -22.24
C VAL A 265 16.85 -16.02 -21.83
N CYS A 266 15.71 -16.21 -21.17
CA CYS A 266 14.87 -15.12 -20.71
C CYS A 266 15.59 -14.26 -19.66
N ILE A 267 16.29 -14.86 -18.70
CA ILE A 267 17.07 -14.12 -17.69
C ILE A 267 18.17 -13.29 -18.36
N VAL A 268 18.93 -13.88 -19.28
CA VAL A 268 20.02 -13.20 -19.98
C VAL A 268 19.47 -12.02 -20.80
N LEU A 269 18.41 -12.23 -21.58
CA LEU A 269 17.81 -11.18 -22.39
C LEU A 269 17.26 -10.04 -21.51
N CYS A 270 16.48 -10.35 -20.49
CA CYS A 270 15.93 -9.32 -19.60
C CYS A 270 17.04 -8.55 -18.87
N THR A 271 18.04 -9.25 -18.36
CA THR A 271 19.18 -8.62 -17.67
C THR A 271 19.98 -7.74 -18.62
N ALA A 272 20.23 -8.17 -19.85
CA ALA A 272 20.98 -7.38 -20.84
C ALA A 272 20.26 -6.06 -21.17
N PHE A 273 18.97 -6.12 -21.49
CA PHE A 273 18.19 -4.92 -21.82
C PHE A 273 18.00 -4.01 -20.60
N SER A 274 17.79 -4.57 -19.39
CA SER A 274 17.75 -3.78 -18.16
C SER A 274 19.09 -3.12 -17.85
N ALA A 275 20.18 -3.84 -18.05
CA ALA A 275 21.53 -3.30 -17.87
C ALA A 275 21.83 -2.13 -18.82
N ILE A 276 21.40 -2.23 -20.09
CA ILE A 276 21.51 -1.13 -21.06
C ILE A 276 20.75 0.11 -20.58
N ALA A 277 19.47 -0.06 -20.19
CA ALA A 277 18.67 1.06 -19.68
C ALA A 277 19.27 1.66 -18.39
N GLY A 278 19.71 0.80 -17.47
CA GLY A 278 20.38 1.21 -16.23
C GLY A 278 21.71 1.93 -16.48
N PHE A 279 22.51 1.48 -17.44
CA PHE A 279 23.76 2.13 -17.82
C PHE A 279 23.52 3.56 -18.32
N PHE A 280 22.55 3.78 -19.20
CA PHE A 280 22.22 5.13 -19.69
C PHE A 280 21.73 6.03 -18.56
N THR A 281 20.91 5.51 -17.66
CA THR A 281 20.42 6.24 -16.50
C THR A 281 21.57 6.61 -15.55
N ALA A 282 22.43 5.66 -15.21
CA ALA A 282 23.51 5.86 -14.24
C ALA A 282 24.67 6.71 -14.80
N LYS A 283 25.15 6.38 -16.00
CA LYS A 283 26.33 7.01 -16.61
C LYS A 283 26.04 8.40 -17.16
N PHE A 284 24.92 8.55 -17.87
CA PHE A 284 24.55 9.80 -18.52
C PHE A 284 23.56 10.63 -17.68
N LYS A 285 23.17 10.16 -16.48
CA LYS A 285 22.20 10.83 -15.58
C LYS A 285 20.87 11.14 -16.27
N MET A 286 20.47 10.27 -17.22
CA MET A 286 19.19 10.41 -17.90
C MET A 286 18.05 10.08 -16.94
N HIS A 287 16.91 10.74 -17.12
CA HIS A 287 15.73 10.42 -16.34
C HIS A 287 15.26 8.99 -16.65
N TRP A 288 14.88 8.22 -15.62
CA TRP A 288 14.42 6.83 -15.74
C TRP A 288 13.37 6.63 -16.81
N PHE A 289 12.41 7.55 -16.88
CA PHE A 289 11.33 7.54 -17.86
C PHE A 289 11.86 7.50 -19.31
N ILE A 290 12.83 8.34 -19.63
CA ILE A 290 13.37 8.46 -21.02
C ILE A 290 14.15 7.20 -21.37
N SER A 291 15.02 6.73 -20.48
CA SER A 291 15.85 5.54 -20.70
C SER A 291 15.00 4.29 -20.89
N THR A 292 14.02 4.06 -20.03
CA THR A 292 13.15 2.87 -20.09
C THR A 292 12.15 2.94 -21.24
N MET A 293 11.67 4.14 -21.60
CA MET A 293 10.83 4.34 -22.77
C MET A 293 11.59 4.04 -24.09
N ALA A 294 12.83 4.51 -24.20
CA ALA A 294 13.68 4.18 -25.33
C ALA A 294 13.94 2.67 -25.41
N ASN A 295 14.27 2.04 -24.28
CA ASN A 295 14.46 0.59 -24.18
C ASN A 295 13.21 -0.19 -24.60
N MET A 296 12.01 0.26 -24.19
CA MET A 296 10.73 -0.31 -24.59
C MET A 296 10.55 -0.32 -26.12
N LEU A 297 10.88 0.79 -26.78
CA LEU A 297 10.76 0.92 -28.24
C LEU A 297 11.80 0.06 -28.97
N VAL A 298 13.03 0.00 -28.45
CA VAL A 298 14.09 -0.86 -29.00
C VAL A 298 13.71 -2.33 -28.92
N ILE A 299 13.23 -2.81 -27.77
CA ILE A 299 12.78 -4.19 -27.61
C ILE A 299 11.64 -4.51 -28.55
N PHE A 300 10.65 -3.61 -28.65
CA PHE A 300 9.51 -3.79 -29.55
C PHE A 300 9.95 -3.88 -31.01
N GLY A 301 10.79 -2.95 -31.46
CA GLY A 301 11.32 -2.95 -32.84
C GLY A 301 12.15 -4.19 -33.14
N LEU A 302 13.04 -4.59 -32.22
CA LEU A 302 13.90 -5.76 -32.36
C LEU A 302 13.07 -7.05 -32.47
N VAL A 303 12.12 -7.27 -31.55
CA VAL A 303 11.26 -8.46 -31.56
C VAL A 303 10.43 -8.51 -32.82
N THR A 304 9.80 -7.40 -33.22
CA THR A 304 8.97 -7.32 -34.42
C THR A 304 9.80 -7.57 -35.69
N TYR A 305 10.97 -6.98 -35.78
CA TYR A 305 11.88 -7.20 -36.90
C TYR A 305 12.39 -8.65 -36.96
N ALA A 306 12.84 -9.20 -35.82
CA ALA A 306 13.36 -10.55 -35.73
C ALA A 306 12.30 -11.61 -36.12
N THR A 307 11.05 -11.43 -35.70
CA THR A 307 9.94 -12.37 -35.93
C THR A 307 9.13 -12.05 -37.20
N LYS A 308 9.40 -10.94 -37.87
CA LYS A 308 8.55 -10.41 -38.97
C LYS A 308 7.08 -10.26 -38.59
N GLY A 309 6.78 -10.10 -37.28
CA GLY A 309 5.43 -10.01 -36.72
C GLY A 309 4.62 -11.31 -36.78
N VAL A 310 5.23 -12.45 -37.11
CA VAL A 310 4.56 -13.76 -37.21
C VAL A 310 4.44 -14.41 -35.81
N SER A 311 3.33 -15.07 -35.56
CA SER A 311 3.10 -15.86 -34.37
C SER A 311 3.86 -17.18 -34.41
N PHE A 312 4.47 -17.58 -33.30
CA PHE A 312 5.22 -18.85 -33.18
C PHE A 312 4.37 -20.05 -32.72
N GLY A 313 3.06 -19.90 -32.62
CA GLY A 313 2.17 -20.96 -32.14
C GLY A 313 2.10 -21.08 -30.63
N SER A 314 2.01 -22.31 -30.12
CA SER A 314 1.83 -22.59 -28.70
C SER A 314 2.93 -23.46 -28.12
N ILE A 315 3.20 -23.28 -26.84
CA ILE A 315 4.12 -24.14 -26.09
C ILE A 315 3.56 -25.56 -25.95
N ASN A 316 4.44 -26.53 -25.76
CA ASN A 316 4.08 -27.92 -25.53
C ASN A 316 3.15 -28.04 -24.30
N PRO A 317 1.94 -28.62 -24.43
CA PRO A 317 0.95 -28.68 -23.35
C PRO A 317 1.41 -29.49 -22.12
N LYS A 318 2.44 -30.32 -22.28
CA LYS A 318 3.05 -31.05 -21.15
C LYS A 318 3.84 -30.12 -20.21
N ILE A 319 4.36 -28.99 -20.71
CA ILE A 319 5.18 -28.07 -19.91
C ILE A 319 4.35 -27.35 -18.84
N PRO A 320 3.22 -26.69 -19.16
CA PRO A 320 2.36 -26.12 -18.13
C PRO A 320 1.87 -27.15 -17.09
N ALA A 321 1.56 -28.37 -17.52
CA ALA A 321 1.15 -29.44 -16.62
C ALA A 321 2.26 -29.89 -15.66
N MET A 322 3.53 -29.75 -16.07
CA MET A 322 4.68 -30.10 -15.26
C MET A 322 5.11 -28.97 -14.30
N VAL A 323 5.08 -27.72 -14.76
CA VAL A 323 5.53 -26.55 -13.99
C VAL A 323 4.45 -26.02 -13.03
N THR A 324 3.20 -26.02 -13.48
CA THR A 324 2.05 -25.50 -12.71
C THR A 324 0.88 -26.51 -12.71
N PRO A 325 1.07 -27.71 -12.12
CA PRO A 325 0.01 -28.71 -12.07
C PRO A 325 -1.19 -28.17 -11.27
N ARG A 326 -2.37 -28.73 -11.54
CA ARG A 326 -3.54 -28.52 -10.68
C ARG A 326 -3.68 -29.70 -9.72
N ILE A 327 -3.75 -29.41 -8.42
CA ILE A 327 -3.96 -30.40 -7.37
C ILE A 327 -5.40 -30.27 -6.88
N GLY A 328 -6.24 -31.25 -7.14
CA GLY A 328 -7.65 -31.20 -6.74
C GLY A 328 -8.43 -30.03 -7.31
N GLY A 329 -8.06 -29.55 -8.51
CA GLY A 329 -8.66 -28.36 -9.12
C GLY A 329 -8.00 -27.03 -8.72
N PHE A 330 -7.13 -27.02 -7.69
CA PHE A 330 -6.42 -25.83 -7.23
C PHE A 330 -5.15 -25.59 -8.07
N PRO A 331 -4.97 -24.39 -8.66
CA PRO A 331 -3.77 -24.04 -9.44
C PRO A 331 -2.56 -23.83 -8.54
N THR A 332 -1.51 -24.64 -8.68
CA THR A 332 -0.30 -24.52 -7.83
C THR A 332 0.48 -23.21 -8.05
N ILE A 333 0.27 -22.52 -9.16
CA ILE A 333 0.88 -21.21 -9.41
C ILE A 333 0.53 -20.17 -8.33
N ILE A 334 -0.60 -20.33 -7.64
CA ILE A 334 -1.01 -19.48 -6.52
C ILE A 334 -0.05 -19.66 -5.34
N LEU A 335 0.41 -20.91 -5.09
CA LEU A 335 1.38 -21.22 -4.03
C LEU A 335 2.74 -20.53 -4.31
N TRP A 336 3.16 -20.50 -5.57
CA TRP A 336 4.37 -19.77 -5.97
C TRP A 336 4.26 -18.28 -5.71
N ALA A 337 3.09 -17.71 -5.99
CA ALA A 337 2.85 -16.28 -5.73
C ALA A 337 2.86 -15.98 -4.21
N VAL A 338 2.25 -16.84 -3.39
CA VAL A 338 2.30 -16.70 -1.93
C VAL A 338 3.73 -16.82 -1.43
N ALA A 339 4.50 -17.80 -1.91
CA ALA A 339 5.89 -17.97 -1.53
C ALA A 339 6.78 -16.77 -1.91
N ALA A 340 6.42 -16.04 -2.97
CA ALA A 340 7.15 -14.85 -3.38
C ALA A 340 6.83 -13.61 -2.53
N ILE A 341 5.70 -13.59 -1.81
CA ILE A 341 5.29 -12.49 -0.92
C ILE A 341 5.91 -12.67 0.48
N VAL A 342 6.08 -13.91 0.94
CA VAL A 342 6.67 -14.25 2.24
C VAL A 342 8.19 -14.13 2.21
#